data_cd6df1a5640b44d91b5017ca0a4c4544
#
_entry.id   cd6df1a5640b44d91b5017ca0a4c4544
#
_cell.length_a   1.000
_cell.length_b   1.000
_cell.length_c   1.000
_cell.angle_alpha   90.00
_cell.angle_beta   90.00
_cell.angle_gamma   90.00
#
_symmetry.space_group_name_H-M   'P 1'
#
loop_
_entity.id
_entity.type
_entity.pdbx_description
1 polymer ?
#
loop_
_entity_poly.entity_id
_entity_poly.type
_entity_poly.pdbx_seq_one_letter_code
_entity_poly.pdbx_strand_id
1 'polypeptide(L)'
;MTIKDTFRNGVNRLAEAADVFKKDVFELEGVPAFREFYQLYIFPWLAVYKGFYKPWHWVPVVTIQQPRGAHRQLATMNAGKMACAQMARYVWNERCEIHATTTDDEDDPLDAFLQDVLRKNNFGIAFGDLAEKTFALGGGALKEWVEIPKDENGNDAAPGQIRISYHMATQFVPTAWDNSRVKCAIFLNREAKDGFYYTIVEWHHWDGSTYRVTNELYRQPIKGTDEPQNILGWWYPLDKVYPLLSPDTEIPDAHTTFFQYIRPFGANYADDNSPLGMSVYSSAMDTLHGTDIMFDSLQREFVLGKKRIIVPARAMRKVPNINGTGSMVTYFDASDEVYEALSLDDADANKIIDNSVDLRVEPHIAGINGELAILCGQIGFDPGTLSFDDTTGLKTATEVISENSKTFGTVKAHENGLRDSLIEMVHAIVELAIHYGLQWEGRSIEDIVRGGYNVAVSFDDSIIQDRAADIDEGIKLMSAAVLSKRKFMIDTLGYTPEQADAEIEQIANESKITAGTVDTVLFSTSE
;
A
#
# COMPACT_ATOMS: atom_id res chain seq x y z
N MET A 1 17.51 34.28 15.65
CA MET A 1 17.78 33.27 16.70
C MET A 1 17.55 33.93 18.05
N THR A 2 16.55 33.50 18.82
CA THR A 2 16.21 34.09 20.11
C THR A 2 17.19 33.60 21.21
N ILE A 3 17.27 34.32 22.35
CA ILE A 3 18.09 33.89 23.52
C ILE A 3 17.67 32.50 23.97
N LYS A 4 16.34 32.18 23.89
CA LYS A 4 15.77 30.87 24.18
C LYS A 4 16.33 29.78 23.26
N ASP A 5 16.47 30.06 21.97
CA ASP A 5 17.02 29.14 20.98
C ASP A 5 18.51 28.88 21.19
N THR A 6 19.26 29.90 21.57
CA THR A 6 20.70 29.79 21.84
C THR A 6 20.95 28.90 23.08
N PHE A 7 20.15 29.08 24.13
CA PHE A 7 20.23 28.27 25.34
C PHE A 7 19.81 26.79 25.07
N ARG A 8 18.67 26.59 24.39
CA ARG A 8 18.17 25.26 23.98
C ARG A 8 19.21 24.53 23.13
N ASN A 9 19.85 25.21 22.19
CA ASN A 9 20.91 24.66 21.34
C ASN A 9 22.15 24.25 22.14
N GLY A 10 22.56 25.04 23.12
CA GLY A 10 23.69 24.71 24.01
C GLY A 10 23.44 23.48 24.87
N VAL A 11 22.25 23.39 25.47
CA VAL A 11 21.84 22.22 26.27
C VAL A 11 21.74 20.96 25.40
N ASN A 12 21.17 21.06 24.20
CA ASN A 12 21.02 19.92 23.27
C ASN A 12 22.37 19.40 22.78
N ARG A 13 23.37 20.26 22.52
CA ARG A 13 24.72 19.80 22.15
C ARG A 13 25.39 18.98 23.26
N LEU A 14 25.21 19.37 24.51
CA LEU A 14 25.72 18.61 25.64
C LEU A 14 24.99 17.27 25.81
N ALA A 15 23.66 17.26 25.66
CA ALA A 15 22.83 16.07 25.72
C ALA A 15 23.15 15.10 24.57
N GLU A 16 23.35 15.61 23.36
CA GLU A 16 23.76 14.83 22.19
C GLU A 16 25.13 14.18 22.39
N ALA A 17 26.12 14.92 22.91
CA ALA A 17 27.44 14.40 23.21
C ALA A 17 27.44 13.30 24.28
N ALA A 18 26.50 13.40 25.24
CA ALA A 18 26.33 12.40 26.30
C ALA A 18 25.38 11.24 25.91
N ASP A 19 24.74 11.31 24.74
CA ASP A 19 23.70 10.36 24.24
C ASP A 19 22.52 10.16 25.23
N VAL A 20 22.12 11.23 25.91
CA VAL A 20 21.04 11.24 26.89
C VAL A 20 19.92 12.19 26.47
N PHE A 21 18.71 12.01 27.03
CA PHE A 21 17.53 12.84 26.76
C PHE A 21 17.12 12.92 25.28
N LYS A 22 17.22 11.81 24.55
CA LYS A 22 16.62 11.71 23.20
C LYS A 22 15.12 11.91 23.29
N LYS A 23 14.59 12.76 22.42
CA LYS A 23 13.13 12.93 22.29
C LYS A 23 12.55 11.81 21.44
N ASP A 24 11.39 11.33 21.86
CA ASP A 24 10.47 10.52 21.07
C ASP A 24 9.27 11.39 20.70
N VAL A 25 8.68 11.19 19.53
CA VAL A 25 7.50 11.96 19.08
C VAL A 25 6.35 11.89 20.10
N PHE A 26 6.15 10.75 20.75
CA PHE A 26 5.12 10.55 21.78
C PHE A 26 5.43 11.21 23.13
N GLU A 27 6.57 11.88 23.27
CA GLU A 27 6.96 12.67 24.44
C GLU A 27 6.84 14.18 24.18
N LEU A 28 6.43 14.57 22.99
CA LEU A 28 6.17 15.96 22.67
C LEU A 28 4.88 16.41 23.37
N GLU A 29 4.88 17.67 23.82
CA GLU A 29 3.70 18.28 24.46
C GLU A 29 2.54 18.34 23.46
N GLY A 30 1.34 17.95 23.89
CA GLY A 30 0.16 17.92 23.03
C GLY A 30 -0.02 16.65 22.21
N VAL A 31 0.92 15.69 22.27
CA VAL A 31 0.78 14.39 21.61
C VAL A 31 0.07 13.39 22.52
N PRO A 32 -1.02 12.75 22.04
CA PRO A 32 -1.73 11.71 22.80
C PRO A 32 -0.86 10.47 23.06
N ALA A 33 -1.26 9.64 24.03
CA ALA A 33 -0.52 8.47 24.49
C ALA A 33 -0.62 7.27 23.52
N PHE A 34 -0.31 7.47 22.24
CA PHE A 34 -0.36 6.42 21.22
C PHE A 34 0.88 5.52 21.16
N ARG A 35 1.90 5.75 22.00
CA ARG A 35 3.15 4.97 21.97
C ARG A 35 2.91 3.46 21.99
N GLU A 36 2.04 3.00 22.88
CA GLU A 36 1.72 1.59 23.04
C GLU A 36 1.05 1.01 21.80
N PHE A 37 0.10 1.73 21.21
CA PHE A 37 -0.56 1.31 19.96
C PHE A 37 0.43 1.17 18.81
N TYR A 38 1.35 2.13 18.64
CA TYR A 38 2.37 2.05 17.59
C TYR A 38 3.34 0.89 17.82
N GLN A 39 3.74 0.65 19.07
CA GLN A 39 4.69 -0.42 19.41
C GLN A 39 4.08 -1.82 19.30
N LEU A 40 2.82 -1.99 19.71
CA LEU A 40 2.15 -3.29 19.71
C LEU A 40 1.53 -3.67 18.37
N TYR A 41 1.17 -2.66 17.55
CA TYR A 41 0.41 -2.90 16.32
C TYR A 41 1.13 -2.38 15.08
N ILE A 42 1.35 -1.06 14.92
CA ILE A 42 1.84 -0.48 13.66
C ILE A 42 3.25 -0.97 13.30
N PHE A 43 4.20 -0.97 14.24
CA PHE A 43 5.56 -1.43 13.94
C PHE A 43 5.65 -2.94 13.67
N PRO A 44 4.97 -3.84 14.41
CA PRO A 44 4.84 -5.25 14.04
C PRO A 44 4.22 -5.45 12.66
N TRP A 45 3.12 -4.75 12.34
CA TRP A 45 2.52 -4.84 11.00
C TRP A 45 3.51 -4.41 9.91
N LEU A 46 4.24 -3.30 10.10
CA LEU A 46 5.26 -2.87 9.16
C LEU A 46 6.35 -3.92 8.96
N ALA A 47 6.78 -4.57 10.05
CA ALA A 47 7.80 -5.62 9.99
C ALA A 47 7.31 -6.85 9.21
N VAL A 48 6.06 -7.27 9.43
CA VAL A 48 5.41 -8.35 8.68
C VAL A 48 5.24 -7.97 7.21
N TYR A 49 4.77 -6.76 6.91
CA TYR A 49 4.65 -6.25 5.55
C TYR A 49 6.00 -6.25 4.79
N LYS A 50 7.08 -5.90 5.48
CA LYS A 50 8.45 -5.96 4.93
C LYS A 50 9.00 -7.38 4.79
N GLY A 51 8.29 -8.40 5.26
CA GLY A 51 8.70 -9.79 5.19
C GLY A 51 9.75 -10.21 6.22
N PHE A 52 9.98 -9.40 7.25
CA PHE A 52 10.87 -9.78 8.35
C PHE A 52 10.38 -9.21 9.68
N TYR A 53 9.70 -10.02 10.45
CA TYR A 53 9.36 -9.73 11.84
C TYR A 53 10.22 -10.58 12.76
N LYS A 54 11.19 -9.96 13.42
CA LYS A 54 12.23 -10.66 14.20
C LYS A 54 11.70 -11.71 15.18
N PRO A 55 10.61 -11.50 15.95
CA PRO A 55 10.06 -12.52 16.85
C PRO A 55 9.63 -13.81 16.13
N TRP A 56 9.25 -13.74 14.86
CA TRP A 56 8.84 -14.91 14.07
C TRP A 56 9.99 -15.51 13.26
N HIS A 57 10.77 -14.64 12.60
CA HIS A 57 11.70 -15.06 11.57
C HIS A 57 13.11 -15.30 12.08
N TRP A 58 13.44 -14.92 13.32
CA TRP A 58 14.77 -15.16 13.90
C TRP A 58 14.73 -16.33 14.86
N VAL A 59 14.74 -17.57 14.31
CA VAL A 59 14.52 -18.81 15.05
C VAL A 59 15.83 -19.32 15.64
N PRO A 60 15.89 -19.61 16.96
CA PRO A 60 17.07 -20.21 17.56
C PRO A 60 17.30 -21.63 17.03
N VAL A 61 18.54 -21.93 16.72
CA VAL A 61 18.98 -23.28 16.32
C VAL A 61 20.15 -23.75 17.16
N VAL A 62 20.19 -25.05 17.41
CA VAL A 62 21.30 -25.68 18.11
C VAL A 62 22.17 -26.36 17.06
N THR A 63 23.44 -26.00 16.98
CA THR A 63 24.43 -26.68 16.13
C THR A 63 25.55 -27.26 16.98
N ILE A 64 26.22 -28.30 16.49
CA ILE A 64 27.36 -28.93 17.19
C ILE A 64 28.49 -27.90 17.38
N GLN A 65 28.68 -27.01 16.41
CA GLN A 65 29.74 -25.99 16.44
C GLN A 65 29.37 -24.78 17.32
N GLN A 66 28.09 -24.47 17.44
CA GLN A 66 27.57 -23.36 18.24
C GLN A 66 26.38 -23.84 19.09
N PRO A 67 26.65 -24.49 20.26
CA PRO A 67 25.60 -25.04 21.10
C PRO A 67 24.67 -23.99 21.72
N ARG A 68 25.10 -22.72 21.75
CA ARG A 68 24.30 -21.58 22.26
C ARG A 68 24.45 -20.40 21.36
N GLY A 69 23.29 -19.84 20.91
CA GLY A 69 23.25 -18.55 20.24
C GLY A 69 23.27 -18.56 18.71
N ALA A 70 23.26 -19.74 18.06
CA ALA A 70 23.01 -19.79 16.62
C ALA A 70 21.53 -19.51 16.33
N HIS A 71 21.27 -18.73 15.29
CA HIS A 71 19.92 -18.44 14.79
C HIS A 71 19.90 -18.65 13.28
N ARG A 72 18.75 -19.01 12.76
CA ARG A 72 18.49 -18.99 11.33
C ARG A 72 17.30 -18.09 11.03
N GLN A 73 17.27 -17.55 9.85
CA GLN A 73 16.11 -16.86 9.34
C GLN A 73 15.11 -17.89 8.82
N LEU A 74 13.86 -17.79 9.28
CA LEU A 74 12.72 -18.50 8.71
C LEU A 74 12.40 -17.86 7.35
N ALA A 75 12.15 -18.69 6.35
CA ALA A 75 11.69 -18.17 5.05
C ALA A 75 10.25 -17.66 5.16
N THR A 76 9.97 -16.51 4.54
CA THR A 76 8.63 -15.95 4.50
C THR A 76 8.05 -16.03 3.11
N MET A 77 6.76 -16.31 3.01
CA MET A 77 5.95 -16.18 1.81
C MET A 77 5.50 -14.73 1.59
N ASN A 78 5.52 -13.94 2.67
CA ASN A 78 5.05 -12.54 2.70
C ASN A 78 3.58 -12.39 2.24
N ALA A 79 2.73 -13.33 2.66
CA ALA A 79 1.31 -13.37 2.29
C ALA A 79 0.55 -12.10 2.73
N GLY A 80 0.98 -11.45 3.82
CA GLY A 80 0.42 -10.17 4.26
C GLY A 80 0.61 -9.04 3.23
N LYS A 81 1.80 -8.93 2.62
CA LYS A 81 2.03 -7.98 1.53
C LYS A 81 1.23 -8.33 0.29
N MET A 82 1.16 -9.63 -0.07
CA MET A 82 0.38 -10.09 -1.21
C MET A 82 -1.10 -9.70 -1.06
N ALA A 83 -1.67 -9.90 0.13
CA ALA A 83 -3.05 -9.53 0.44
C ALA A 83 -3.29 -8.02 0.31
N CYS A 84 -2.39 -7.18 0.87
CA CYS A 84 -2.51 -5.72 0.79
C CYS A 84 -2.37 -5.20 -0.64
N ALA A 85 -1.41 -5.73 -1.41
CA ALA A 85 -1.22 -5.38 -2.81
C ALA A 85 -2.44 -5.75 -3.66
N GLN A 86 -3.05 -6.92 -3.41
CA GLN A 86 -4.24 -7.34 -4.11
C GLN A 86 -5.46 -6.49 -3.73
N MET A 87 -5.63 -6.17 -2.43
CA MET A 87 -6.70 -5.26 -1.98
C MET A 87 -6.55 -3.87 -2.60
N ALA A 88 -5.34 -3.32 -2.63
CA ALA A 88 -5.09 -2.02 -3.23
C ALA A 88 -5.45 -1.99 -4.72
N ARG A 89 -5.10 -3.04 -5.47
CA ARG A 89 -5.45 -3.15 -6.89
C ARG A 89 -6.96 -3.26 -7.14
N TYR A 90 -7.70 -3.90 -6.23
CA TYR A 90 -9.16 -3.99 -6.35
C TYR A 90 -9.84 -2.67 -6.03
N VAL A 91 -9.32 -1.92 -5.05
CA VAL A 91 -9.92 -0.66 -4.59
C VAL A 91 -9.51 0.53 -5.47
N TRP A 92 -8.26 0.54 -5.97
CA TRP A 92 -7.71 1.63 -6.76
C TRP A 92 -6.92 1.13 -7.96
N ASN A 93 -7.42 1.40 -9.16
CA ASN A 93 -6.81 1.03 -10.42
C ASN A 93 -6.91 2.17 -11.44
N GLU A 94 -6.48 1.93 -12.68
CA GLU A 94 -6.42 2.92 -13.76
C GLU A 94 -7.78 3.45 -14.26
N ARG A 95 -8.89 2.87 -13.82
CA ARG A 95 -10.25 3.30 -14.17
C ARG A 95 -10.92 4.12 -13.06
N CYS A 96 -10.23 4.29 -11.94
CA CYS A 96 -10.72 5.16 -10.89
C CYS A 96 -10.49 6.62 -11.30
N GLU A 97 -11.53 7.45 -11.17
CA GLU A 97 -11.51 8.83 -11.62
C GLU A 97 -12.00 9.77 -10.52
N ILE A 98 -11.44 10.96 -10.48
CA ILE A 98 -11.84 12.05 -9.58
C ILE A 98 -12.10 13.28 -10.44
N HIS A 99 -13.31 13.82 -10.36
CA HIS A 99 -13.74 14.99 -11.10
C HIS A 99 -14.24 16.09 -10.18
N ALA A 100 -13.99 17.34 -10.55
CA ALA A 100 -14.56 18.51 -9.89
C ALA A 100 -15.14 19.44 -10.94
N THR A 101 -16.45 19.63 -10.95
CA THR A 101 -17.16 20.36 -11.99
C THR A 101 -17.98 21.52 -11.44
N THR A 102 -17.97 22.65 -12.12
CA THR A 102 -18.80 23.82 -11.84
C THR A 102 -20.04 23.84 -12.73
N THR A 103 -20.03 23.15 -13.87
CA THR A 103 -21.10 23.02 -14.84
C THR A 103 -21.25 21.58 -15.28
N ASP A 104 -22.29 21.26 -16.01
CA ASP A 104 -22.49 19.93 -16.63
C ASP A 104 -21.78 19.81 -18.00
N ASP A 105 -20.95 20.79 -18.37
CA ASP A 105 -20.20 20.79 -19.63
C ASP A 105 -18.96 19.87 -19.54
N GLU A 106 -18.64 19.15 -20.63
CA GLU A 106 -17.49 18.25 -20.72
C GLU A 106 -16.13 18.98 -20.56
N ASP A 107 -16.04 20.26 -20.95
CA ASP A 107 -14.85 21.09 -20.87
C ASP A 107 -14.87 22.03 -19.64
N ASP A 108 -15.08 21.50 -18.44
CA ASP A 108 -15.10 22.29 -17.22
C ASP A 108 -13.67 22.74 -16.82
N PRO A 109 -13.43 24.06 -16.67
CA PRO A 109 -12.09 24.58 -16.36
C PRO A 109 -11.59 24.16 -14.96
N LEU A 110 -12.47 23.87 -14.00
CA LEU A 110 -12.07 23.35 -12.69
C LEU A 110 -11.58 21.91 -12.80
N ASP A 111 -12.28 21.09 -13.58
CA ASP A 111 -11.86 19.71 -13.80
C ASP A 111 -10.51 19.66 -14.53
N ALA A 112 -10.33 20.45 -15.58
CA ALA A 112 -9.06 20.54 -16.29
C ALA A 112 -7.90 20.97 -15.36
N PHE A 113 -8.13 21.91 -14.44
CA PHE A 113 -7.18 22.30 -13.41
C PHE A 113 -6.88 21.12 -12.45
N LEU A 114 -7.91 20.43 -11.95
CA LEU A 114 -7.75 19.29 -11.06
C LEU A 114 -6.95 18.16 -11.72
N GLN A 115 -7.29 17.81 -12.97
CA GLN A 115 -6.57 16.77 -13.72
C GLN A 115 -5.09 17.14 -13.91
N ASP A 116 -4.76 18.41 -14.14
CA ASP A 116 -3.37 18.87 -14.22
C ASP A 116 -2.64 18.73 -12.89
N VAL A 117 -3.29 19.06 -11.76
CA VAL A 117 -2.73 18.86 -10.41
C VAL A 117 -2.48 17.38 -10.15
N LEU A 118 -3.46 16.51 -10.39
CA LEU A 118 -3.34 15.07 -10.16
C LEU A 118 -2.23 14.46 -11.02
N ARG A 119 -2.17 14.83 -12.29
CA ARG A 119 -1.13 14.38 -13.24
C ARG A 119 0.27 14.82 -12.81
N LYS A 120 0.47 16.09 -12.43
CA LYS A 120 1.76 16.62 -11.97
C LYS A 120 2.27 15.97 -10.69
N ASN A 121 1.37 15.46 -9.86
CA ASN A 121 1.69 14.72 -8.64
C ASN A 121 1.74 13.20 -8.83
N ASN A 122 1.58 12.70 -10.06
CA ASN A 122 1.53 11.25 -10.36
C ASN A 122 0.53 10.50 -9.46
N PHE A 123 -0.64 11.13 -9.22
CA PHE A 123 -1.57 10.74 -8.17
C PHE A 123 -2.01 9.28 -8.30
N GLY A 124 -2.39 8.82 -9.49
CA GLY A 124 -2.90 7.46 -9.70
C GLY A 124 -1.97 6.38 -9.15
N ILE A 125 -0.66 6.47 -9.45
CA ILE A 125 0.34 5.49 -8.99
C ILE A 125 0.65 5.70 -7.50
N ALA A 126 0.92 6.93 -7.10
CA ALA A 126 1.34 7.24 -5.74
C ALA A 126 0.24 6.97 -4.70
N PHE A 127 -1.02 7.20 -5.05
CA PHE A 127 -2.16 6.85 -4.21
C PHE A 127 -2.36 5.33 -4.12
N GLY A 128 -2.17 4.58 -5.21
CA GLY A 128 -2.18 3.11 -5.19
C GLY A 128 -1.12 2.55 -4.23
N ASP A 129 0.11 3.08 -4.26
CA ASP A 129 1.19 2.73 -3.33
C ASP A 129 0.85 3.10 -1.87
N LEU A 130 0.18 4.24 -1.65
CA LEU A 130 -0.29 4.62 -0.32
C LEU A 130 -1.41 3.71 0.16
N ALA A 131 -2.37 3.35 -0.71
CA ALA A 131 -3.46 2.45 -0.40
C ALA A 131 -2.94 1.07 0.06
N GLU A 132 -1.96 0.49 -0.65
CA GLU A 132 -1.31 -0.77 -0.22
C GLU A 132 -0.74 -0.65 1.20
N LYS A 133 0.00 0.43 1.49
CA LYS A 133 0.58 0.68 2.81
C LYS A 133 -0.48 0.98 3.88
N THR A 134 -1.56 1.64 3.49
CA THR A 134 -2.70 1.92 4.37
C THR A 134 -3.38 0.62 4.80
N PHE A 135 -3.63 -0.31 3.88
CA PHE A 135 -4.16 -1.63 4.20
C PHE A 135 -3.23 -2.43 5.10
N ALA A 136 -1.92 -2.31 4.88
CA ALA A 136 -0.92 -2.99 5.70
C ALA A 136 -0.80 -2.43 7.12
N LEU A 137 -0.86 -1.11 7.28
CA LEU A 137 -0.52 -0.43 8.55
C LEU A 137 -1.74 0.12 9.30
N GLY A 138 -2.94 -0.07 8.76
CA GLY A 138 -4.16 0.44 9.36
C GLY A 138 -4.38 1.94 9.15
N GLY A 139 -3.55 2.61 8.38
CA GLY A 139 -3.73 4.02 8.08
C GLY A 139 -2.63 4.61 7.21
N GLY A 140 -2.98 5.73 6.60
CA GLY A 140 -2.09 6.58 5.83
C GLY A 140 -2.65 7.99 5.76
N ALA A 141 -1.91 8.93 5.23
CA ALA A 141 -2.39 10.29 5.07
C ALA A 141 -1.92 10.89 3.74
N LEU A 142 -2.81 11.64 3.12
CA LEU A 142 -2.51 12.62 2.08
C LEU A 142 -2.25 13.96 2.73
N LYS A 143 -1.40 14.78 2.15
CA LYS A 143 -1.18 16.15 2.60
C LYS A 143 -0.96 17.04 1.39
N GLU A 144 -1.74 18.10 1.28
CA GLU A 144 -1.69 19.10 0.22
C GLU A 144 -0.94 20.34 0.70
N TRP A 145 -0.12 20.89 -0.18
CA TRP A 145 0.62 22.11 0.06
C TRP A 145 0.98 22.82 -1.24
N VAL A 146 1.36 24.08 -1.16
CA VAL A 146 1.76 24.86 -2.34
C VAL A 146 3.26 25.03 -2.36
N GLU A 147 3.91 24.51 -3.42
CA GLU A 147 5.31 24.76 -3.71
C GLU A 147 5.44 26.04 -4.51
N ILE A 148 6.13 27.04 -3.97
CA ILE A 148 6.46 28.26 -4.69
C ILE A 148 7.94 28.18 -5.07
N PRO A 149 8.29 27.96 -6.35
CA PRO A 149 9.68 27.94 -6.80
C PRO A 149 10.36 29.27 -6.52
N LYS A 150 11.53 29.24 -5.90
CA LYS A 150 12.33 30.44 -5.60
C LYS A 150 13.53 30.52 -6.55
N ASP A 151 13.89 31.75 -6.94
CA ASP A 151 15.14 32.04 -7.65
C ASP A 151 16.35 31.99 -6.71
N GLU A 152 17.56 32.18 -7.26
CA GLU A 152 18.81 32.22 -6.48
C GLU A 152 18.83 33.35 -5.43
N ASN A 153 17.99 34.38 -5.58
CA ASN A 153 17.87 35.51 -4.67
C ASN A 153 16.74 35.32 -3.64
N GLY A 154 15.99 34.20 -3.72
CA GLY A 154 14.87 33.89 -2.83
C GLY A 154 13.53 34.53 -3.23
N ASN A 155 13.46 35.16 -4.43
CA ASN A 155 12.18 35.67 -4.95
C ASN A 155 11.41 34.57 -5.67
N ASP A 156 10.10 34.78 -5.83
CA ASP A 156 9.23 33.84 -6.53
C ASP A 156 9.60 33.77 -8.02
N ALA A 157 10.09 32.61 -8.45
CA ALA A 157 10.53 32.38 -9.83
C ALA A 157 9.42 31.93 -10.77
N ALA A 158 8.34 31.36 -10.22
CA ALA A 158 7.17 30.90 -10.95
C ALA A 158 5.92 30.91 -10.05
N PRO A 159 4.71 30.83 -10.62
CA PRO A 159 3.49 30.63 -9.86
C PRO A 159 3.55 29.38 -8.99
N GLY A 160 2.87 29.42 -7.85
CA GLY A 160 2.76 28.29 -6.94
C GLY A 160 2.16 27.06 -7.65
N GLN A 161 2.59 25.88 -7.24
CA GLN A 161 2.07 24.60 -7.72
C GLN A 161 1.58 23.78 -6.53
N ILE A 162 0.39 23.18 -6.66
CA ILE A 162 -0.12 22.28 -5.64
C ILE A 162 0.63 20.97 -5.69
N ARG A 163 1.13 20.55 -4.54
CA ARG A 163 1.80 19.28 -4.31
C ARG A 163 0.99 18.42 -3.35
N ILE A 164 1.00 17.13 -3.61
CA ILE A 164 0.40 16.11 -2.75
C ILE A 164 1.50 15.20 -2.24
N SER A 165 1.61 15.07 -0.94
CA SER A 165 2.56 14.14 -0.30
C SER A 165 1.82 12.98 0.36
N TYR A 166 2.47 11.83 0.38
CA TYR A 166 1.89 10.54 0.76
C TYR A 166 2.62 10.01 1.99
N HIS A 167 1.91 9.85 3.09
CA HIS A 167 2.48 9.49 4.39
C HIS A 167 1.88 8.18 4.91
N MET A 168 2.72 7.21 5.22
CA MET A 168 2.26 5.99 5.88
C MET A 168 2.05 6.21 7.38
N ALA A 169 1.33 5.30 8.05
CA ALA A 169 0.98 5.42 9.46
C ALA A 169 2.17 5.71 10.40
N THR A 170 3.38 5.25 10.08
CA THR A 170 4.58 5.53 10.90
C THR A 170 5.12 6.96 10.76
N GLN A 171 4.62 7.72 9.80
CA GLN A 171 4.99 9.12 9.53
C GLN A 171 3.90 10.11 9.94
N PHE A 172 2.83 9.63 10.55
CA PHE A 172 1.66 10.40 10.88
C PHE A 172 1.22 10.12 12.31
N VAL A 173 0.92 11.15 13.10
CA VAL A 173 0.42 11.01 14.47
C VAL A 173 -0.75 11.98 14.66
N PRO A 174 -1.99 11.51 14.85
CA PRO A 174 -3.12 12.38 15.14
C PRO A 174 -2.96 13.02 16.50
N THR A 175 -3.30 14.32 16.62
CA THR A 175 -3.23 15.06 17.89
C THR A 175 -4.58 15.52 18.38
N ALA A 176 -5.54 15.75 17.46
CA ALA A 176 -6.94 16.02 17.80
C ALA A 176 -7.87 15.42 16.74
N TRP A 177 -9.01 14.91 17.18
CA TRP A 177 -10.01 14.29 16.31
C TRP A 177 -11.42 14.42 16.89
N ASP A 178 -12.40 14.17 16.04
CA ASP A 178 -13.81 14.07 16.39
C ASP A 178 -14.35 12.76 15.79
N ASN A 179 -14.71 11.83 16.65
CA ASN A 179 -14.97 10.44 16.26
C ASN A 179 -13.79 9.84 15.46
N SER A 180 -13.99 9.57 14.18
CA SER A 180 -12.95 9.03 13.30
C SER A 180 -12.24 10.09 12.44
N ARG A 181 -12.73 11.35 12.45
CA ARG A 181 -12.18 12.44 11.65
C ARG A 181 -11.05 13.12 12.37
N VAL A 182 -9.83 13.02 11.85
CA VAL A 182 -8.67 13.70 12.42
C VAL A 182 -8.69 15.18 12.01
N LYS A 183 -8.57 16.08 12.99
CA LYS A 183 -8.58 17.55 12.80
C LYS A 183 -7.19 18.16 12.91
N CYS A 184 -6.33 17.56 13.74
CA CYS A 184 -4.95 18.02 13.93
C CYS A 184 -4.02 16.82 13.93
N ALA A 185 -2.83 16.98 13.37
CA ALA A 185 -1.87 15.89 13.27
C ALA A 185 -0.42 16.41 13.21
N ILE A 186 0.50 15.48 13.41
CA ILE A 186 1.93 15.65 13.17
C ILE A 186 2.34 14.79 11.98
N PHE A 187 3.15 15.35 11.09
CA PHE A 187 3.86 14.63 10.04
C PHE A 187 5.35 14.56 10.36
N LEU A 188 5.93 13.39 10.12
CA LEU A 188 7.35 13.12 10.34
C LEU A 188 8.04 12.92 9.00
N ASN A 189 8.86 13.89 8.61
CA ASN A 189 9.68 13.82 7.40
C ASN A 189 11.14 13.62 7.79
N ARG A 190 11.71 12.44 7.51
CA ARG A 190 13.07 12.08 7.87
C ARG A 190 13.97 11.99 6.65
N GLU A 191 15.10 12.68 6.71
CA GLU A 191 16.18 12.63 5.71
C GLU A 191 17.49 12.19 6.37
N ALA A 192 18.26 11.35 5.67
CA ALA A 192 19.63 10.99 6.08
C ALA A 192 20.63 11.89 5.35
N LYS A 193 21.41 12.67 6.10
CA LYS A 193 22.40 13.60 5.56
C LYS A 193 23.58 13.73 6.51
N ASP A 194 24.81 13.72 5.98
CA ASP A 194 26.06 13.98 6.73
C ASP A 194 26.23 13.11 7.99
N GLY A 195 25.79 11.84 7.95
CA GLY A 195 25.89 10.91 9.08
C GLY A 195 24.82 11.10 10.16
N PHE A 196 23.81 11.90 9.91
CA PHE A 196 22.68 12.15 10.79
C PHE A 196 21.36 11.89 10.10
N TYR A 197 20.36 11.49 10.90
CA TYR A 197 18.96 11.61 10.53
C TYR A 197 18.47 12.99 10.98
N TYR A 198 17.94 13.75 10.03
CA TYR A 198 17.20 14.98 10.27
C TYR A 198 15.72 14.68 10.13
N THR A 199 14.94 14.93 11.18
CA THR A 199 13.50 14.70 11.18
C THR A 199 12.78 16.03 11.37
N ILE A 200 12.04 16.45 10.36
CA ILE A 200 11.10 17.57 10.46
C ILE A 200 9.84 17.03 11.12
N VAL A 201 9.44 17.66 12.18
CA VAL A 201 8.16 17.45 12.88
C VAL A 201 7.26 18.61 12.47
N GLU A 202 6.33 18.33 11.58
CA GLU A 202 5.41 19.31 11.02
C GLU A 202 4.05 19.16 11.69
N TRP A 203 3.64 20.19 12.42
CA TRP A 203 2.38 20.23 13.13
C TRP A 203 1.31 20.91 12.30
N HIS A 204 0.17 20.26 12.17
CA HIS A 204 -1.03 20.79 11.57
C HIS A 204 -2.10 20.97 12.63
N HIS A 205 -2.50 22.20 12.92
CA HIS A 205 -3.46 22.50 13.97
C HIS A 205 -4.30 23.75 13.68
N TRP A 206 -5.41 23.86 14.40
CA TRP A 206 -6.33 24.97 14.32
C TRP A 206 -6.10 25.95 15.48
N ASP A 207 -6.05 27.25 15.17
CA ASP A 207 -6.10 28.34 16.14
C ASP A 207 -7.33 29.21 15.82
N GLY A 208 -8.48 28.86 16.41
CA GLY A 208 -9.76 29.45 16.05
C GLY A 208 -10.18 29.08 14.62
N SER A 209 -10.31 30.08 13.74
CA SER A 209 -10.60 29.92 12.31
C SER A 209 -9.33 29.86 11.43
N THR A 210 -8.15 30.00 12.03
CA THR A 210 -6.89 29.98 11.30
C THR A 210 -6.28 28.60 11.34
N TYR A 211 -5.96 28.04 10.18
CA TYR A 211 -5.18 26.82 10.08
C TYR A 211 -3.69 27.16 10.14
N ARG A 212 -2.96 26.44 10.97
CA ARG A 212 -1.57 26.73 11.24
C ARG A 212 -0.69 25.51 11.03
N VAL A 213 0.43 25.72 10.34
CA VAL A 213 1.46 24.70 10.10
C VAL A 213 2.75 25.17 10.74
N THR A 214 3.28 24.42 11.72
CA THR A 214 4.54 24.75 12.38
C THR A 214 5.56 23.64 12.20
N ASN A 215 6.81 24.01 11.96
CA ASN A 215 7.91 23.11 11.66
C ASN A 215 8.98 23.15 12.76
N GLU A 216 9.29 22.00 13.33
CA GLU A 216 10.44 21.81 14.22
C GLU A 216 11.41 20.81 13.62
N LEU A 217 12.71 21.02 13.75
CA LEU A 217 13.74 20.11 13.28
C LEU A 217 14.40 19.38 14.45
N TYR A 218 14.55 18.09 14.32
CA TYR A 218 15.29 17.22 15.23
C TYR A 218 16.41 16.50 14.49
N ARG A 219 17.48 16.18 15.20
CA ARG A 219 18.65 15.50 14.63
C ARG A 219 19.12 14.38 15.55
N GLN A 220 19.46 13.21 14.95
CA GLN A 220 20.14 12.13 15.66
C GLN A 220 21.24 11.50 14.80
N PRO A 221 22.37 11.04 15.40
CA PRO A 221 23.40 10.31 14.68
C PRO A 221 22.86 8.98 14.14
N ILE A 222 23.29 8.58 12.95
CA ILE A 222 22.96 7.27 12.37
C ILE A 222 23.85 6.24 13.06
N LYS A 223 23.25 5.35 13.87
CA LYS A 223 23.97 4.26 14.56
C LYS A 223 23.69 2.87 13.93
N GLY A 224 22.68 2.77 13.05
CA GLY A 224 22.27 1.53 12.39
C GLY A 224 21.28 1.79 11.28
N THR A 225 20.88 0.73 10.56
CA THR A 225 19.98 0.84 9.40
C THR A 225 18.50 0.87 9.77
N ASP A 226 18.13 0.50 10.99
CA ASP A 226 16.73 0.24 11.40
C ASP A 226 16.29 1.05 12.63
N GLU A 227 16.71 2.32 12.74
CA GLU A 227 16.21 3.16 13.84
C GLU A 227 14.76 3.61 13.57
N PRO A 228 13.82 3.38 14.53
CA PRO A 228 12.41 3.75 14.37
C PRO A 228 12.25 5.25 14.11
N GLN A 229 11.29 5.63 13.25
CA GLN A 229 11.08 7.04 12.86
C GLN A 229 10.54 7.91 14.01
N ASN A 230 9.90 7.31 15.00
CA ASN A 230 9.40 8.01 16.19
C ASN A 230 10.52 8.54 17.11
N ILE A 231 11.74 8.01 17.00
CA ILE A 231 12.88 8.54 17.77
C ILE A 231 13.44 9.74 17.04
N LEU A 232 13.26 10.93 17.59
CA LEU A 232 13.62 12.20 16.97
C LEU A 232 15.07 12.62 17.23
N GLY A 233 15.60 12.24 18.40
CA GLY A 233 16.91 12.72 18.86
C GLY A 233 16.82 14.09 19.56
N TRP A 234 17.62 15.05 19.12
CA TRP A 234 17.72 16.39 19.75
C TRP A 234 17.23 17.48 18.81
N TRP A 235 16.56 18.47 19.37
CA TRP A 235 16.15 19.66 18.61
C TRP A 235 17.35 20.34 17.94
N TYR A 236 17.17 20.74 16.69
CA TYR A 236 18.19 21.43 15.90
C TYR A 236 17.58 22.67 15.21
N PRO A 237 18.32 23.77 15.03
CA PRO A 237 17.79 24.95 14.34
C PRO A 237 17.42 24.64 12.90
N LEU A 238 16.16 24.93 12.52
CA LEU A 238 15.60 24.64 11.19
C LEU A 238 16.34 25.40 10.08
N ASP A 239 16.62 26.68 10.32
CA ASP A 239 17.30 27.60 9.39
C ASP A 239 18.71 27.15 8.96
N LYS A 240 19.34 26.27 9.75
CA LYS A 240 20.70 25.75 9.46
C LYS A 240 20.71 24.66 8.40
N VAL A 241 19.62 23.97 8.19
CA VAL A 241 19.52 22.84 7.26
C VAL A 241 18.52 23.15 6.15
N TYR A 242 17.40 23.78 6.48
CA TYR A 242 16.31 24.13 5.58
C TYR A 242 15.99 25.63 5.66
N PRO A 243 16.85 26.51 5.12
CA PRO A 243 16.70 27.96 5.27
C PRO A 243 15.46 28.53 4.55
N LEU A 244 14.90 27.81 3.58
CA LEU A 244 13.73 28.22 2.81
C LEU A 244 12.41 27.68 3.40
N LEU A 245 12.48 26.76 4.37
CA LEU A 245 11.27 26.22 5.01
C LEU A 245 10.81 27.18 6.12
N SER A 246 9.57 27.66 6.02
CA SER A 246 8.96 28.49 7.05
C SER A 246 8.82 27.71 8.35
N PRO A 247 9.25 28.26 9.49
CA PRO A 247 9.01 27.63 10.79
C PRO A 247 7.55 27.71 11.20
N ASP A 248 6.77 28.61 10.61
CA ASP A 248 5.38 28.87 10.96
C ASP A 248 4.66 29.48 9.76
N THR A 249 3.52 28.87 9.37
CA THR A 249 2.68 29.31 8.26
C THR A 249 1.24 29.35 8.73
N GLU A 250 0.56 30.46 8.51
CA GLU A 250 -0.84 30.66 8.87
C GLU A 250 -1.70 30.76 7.60
N ILE A 251 -2.82 30.09 7.59
CA ILE A 251 -3.84 30.16 6.55
C ILE A 251 -5.14 30.63 7.25
N PRO A 252 -5.44 31.94 7.20
CA PRO A 252 -6.63 32.50 7.81
C PRO A 252 -7.89 32.06 7.07
N ASP A 253 -8.99 32.02 7.81
CA ASP A 253 -10.33 31.70 7.28
C ASP A 253 -10.39 30.37 6.51
N ALA A 254 -9.57 29.41 6.93
CA ALA A 254 -9.60 28.06 6.38
C ALA A 254 -10.87 27.31 6.80
N HIS A 255 -11.41 26.50 5.88
CA HIS A 255 -12.63 25.72 6.11
C HIS A 255 -12.35 24.22 6.14
N THR A 256 -11.25 23.78 5.50
CA THR A 256 -10.82 22.38 5.43
C THR A 256 -9.46 22.16 6.09
N THR A 257 -9.16 20.93 6.46
CA THR A 257 -7.79 20.52 6.79
C THR A 257 -7.01 20.28 5.49
N PHE A 258 -5.75 20.69 5.45
CA PHE A 258 -4.89 20.43 4.29
C PHE A 258 -4.14 19.09 4.42
N PHE A 259 -4.83 18.12 4.96
CA PHE A 259 -4.48 16.71 4.96
C PHE A 259 -5.72 15.85 5.17
N GLN A 260 -5.70 14.62 4.66
CA GLN A 260 -6.75 13.63 4.89
C GLN A 260 -6.12 12.36 5.45
N TYR A 261 -6.63 11.92 6.60
CA TYR A 261 -6.29 10.63 7.17
C TYR A 261 -7.20 9.56 6.58
N ILE A 262 -6.60 8.58 5.93
CA ILE A 262 -7.30 7.43 5.32
C ILE A 262 -7.02 6.17 6.12
N ARG A 263 -8.03 5.32 6.29
CA ARG A 263 -7.91 4.05 7.01
C ARG A 263 -8.73 2.96 6.33
N PRO A 264 -8.34 1.69 6.51
CA PRO A 264 -9.18 0.57 6.07
C PRO A 264 -10.54 0.60 6.73
N PHE A 265 -11.57 0.11 6.02
CA PHE A 265 -12.87 -0.10 6.61
C PHE A 265 -12.78 -1.13 7.75
N GLY A 266 -13.44 -0.85 8.86
CA GLY A 266 -13.49 -1.72 10.03
C GLY A 266 -13.33 -0.96 11.34
N ALA A 267 -13.77 -1.57 12.44
CA ALA A 267 -13.64 -1.02 13.76
C ALA A 267 -12.22 -1.20 14.32
N ASN A 268 -11.74 -0.20 15.05
CA ASN A 268 -10.56 -0.37 15.88
C ASN A 268 -10.97 -1.09 17.18
N TYR A 269 -10.65 -2.38 17.28
CA TYR A 269 -10.96 -3.19 18.45
C TYR A 269 -9.86 -3.15 19.53
N ALA A 270 -8.74 -2.47 19.25
CA ALA A 270 -7.65 -2.33 20.20
C ALA A 270 -7.78 -1.05 21.05
N ASP A 271 -8.40 0.00 20.51
CA ASP A 271 -8.63 1.27 21.20
C ASP A 271 -9.88 1.96 20.64
N ASP A 272 -10.99 1.85 21.37
CA ASP A 272 -12.30 2.37 20.96
C ASP A 272 -12.33 3.91 20.86
N ASN A 273 -11.42 4.61 21.52
CA ASN A 273 -11.36 6.07 21.53
C ASN A 273 -10.38 6.65 20.51
N SER A 274 -9.63 5.81 19.82
CA SER A 274 -8.62 6.22 18.85
C SER A 274 -9.21 6.39 17.44
N PRO A 275 -8.82 7.42 16.69
CA PRO A 275 -9.17 7.54 15.28
C PRO A 275 -8.39 6.58 14.39
N LEU A 276 -7.34 5.94 14.92
CA LEU A 276 -6.46 5.05 14.16
C LEU A 276 -7.22 3.82 13.67
N GLY A 277 -6.92 3.41 12.44
CA GLY A 277 -7.48 2.19 11.86
C GLY A 277 -6.65 0.95 12.19
N MET A 278 -7.16 -0.20 11.76
CA MET A 278 -6.52 -1.51 11.91
C MET A 278 -6.02 -2.01 10.57
N SER A 279 -4.88 -2.72 10.57
CA SER A 279 -4.43 -3.44 9.38
C SER A 279 -5.50 -4.44 8.92
N VAL A 280 -5.66 -4.63 7.61
CA VAL A 280 -6.59 -5.63 7.07
C VAL A 280 -6.26 -7.04 7.53
N TYR A 281 -5.01 -7.32 7.86
CA TYR A 281 -4.58 -8.60 8.42
C TYR A 281 -4.34 -8.57 9.94
N SER A 282 -4.79 -7.54 10.64
CA SER A 282 -4.58 -7.42 12.10
C SER A 282 -5.10 -8.63 12.89
N SER A 283 -6.24 -9.18 12.47
CA SER A 283 -6.84 -10.40 13.05
C SER A 283 -6.23 -11.70 12.52
N ALA A 284 -5.38 -11.65 11.52
CA ALA A 284 -4.81 -12.79 10.82
C ALA A 284 -3.31 -13.00 11.10
N MET A 285 -2.73 -12.32 12.10
CA MET A 285 -1.31 -12.38 12.40
C MET A 285 -0.81 -13.79 12.66
N ASP A 286 -1.57 -14.61 13.40
CA ASP A 286 -1.19 -16.00 13.70
C ASP A 286 -1.25 -16.87 12.43
N THR A 287 -2.23 -16.64 11.56
CA THR A 287 -2.35 -17.34 10.27
C THR A 287 -1.18 -16.99 9.34
N LEU A 288 -0.77 -15.72 9.28
CA LEU A 288 0.42 -15.31 8.53
C LEU A 288 1.69 -15.99 9.05
N HIS A 289 1.84 -16.08 10.36
CA HIS A 289 2.96 -16.82 10.96
C HIS A 289 2.91 -18.32 10.62
N GLY A 290 1.74 -18.94 10.69
CA GLY A 290 1.51 -20.33 10.28
C GLY A 290 1.88 -20.58 8.81
N THR A 291 1.46 -19.67 7.92
CA THR A 291 1.80 -19.71 6.48
C THR A 291 3.32 -19.68 6.27
N ASP A 292 4.04 -18.79 6.97
CA ASP A 292 5.50 -18.70 6.86
C ASP A 292 6.20 -19.97 7.38
N ILE A 293 5.71 -20.57 8.47
CA ILE A 293 6.22 -21.86 8.98
C ILE A 293 6.03 -22.97 7.95
N MET A 294 4.86 -23.04 7.32
CA MET A 294 4.58 -24.07 6.30
C MET A 294 5.44 -23.84 5.05
N PHE A 295 5.60 -22.59 4.62
CA PHE A 295 6.45 -22.24 3.49
C PHE A 295 7.94 -22.56 3.75
N ASP A 296 8.47 -22.22 4.92
CA ASP A 296 9.83 -22.61 5.35
C ASP A 296 9.98 -24.15 5.38
N SER A 297 8.94 -24.85 5.84
CA SER A 297 8.94 -26.31 5.87
C SER A 297 8.98 -26.92 4.47
N LEU A 298 8.25 -26.38 3.52
CA LEU A 298 8.32 -26.78 2.11
C LEU A 298 9.74 -26.58 1.54
N GLN A 299 10.36 -25.42 1.75
CA GLN A 299 11.73 -25.19 1.28
C GLN A 299 12.72 -26.14 1.94
N ARG A 300 12.56 -26.42 3.23
CA ARG A 300 13.41 -27.34 3.97
C ARG A 300 13.22 -28.79 3.56
N GLU A 301 12.05 -29.18 3.08
CA GLU A 301 11.82 -30.51 2.53
C GLU A 301 12.80 -30.82 1.39
N PHE A 302 13.03 -29.85 0.48
CA PHE A 302 14.03 -29.99 -0.58
C PHE A 302 15.46 -29.99 -0.06
N VAL A 303 15.78 -29.19 0.98
CA VAL A 303 17.12 -29.11 1.58
C VAL A 303 17.45 -30.37 2.38
N LEU A 304 16.48 -30.86 3.18
CA LEU A 304 16.67 -32.01 4.08
C LEU A 304 16.40 -33.34 3.39
N GLY A 305 15.53 -33.36 2.37
CA GLY A 305 15.21 -34.53 1.56
C GLY A 305 16.25 -34.89 0.49
N LYS A 306 17.43 -34.25 0.51
CA LYS A 306 18.54 -34.64 -0.35
C LYS A 306 18.84 -36.13 -0.18
N LYS A 307 19.02 -36.82 -1.31
CA LYS A 307 19.38 -38.24 -1.30
C LYS A 307 20.64 -38.47 -0.45
N ARG A 308 20.53 -39.36 0.53
CA ARG A 308 21.66 -39.73 1.41
C ARG A 308 21.89 -41.21 1.33
N ILE A 309 23.09 -41.60 0.93
CA ILE A 309 23.55 -42.98 0.95
C ILE A 309 24.53 -43.12 2.10
N ILE A 310 24.17 -43.95 3.07
CA ILE A 310 25.00 -44.22 4.22
C ILE A 310 25.98 -45.33 3.85
N VAL A 311 27.28 -45.03 3.92
CA VAL A 311 28.38 -45.96 3.60
C VAL A 311 29.18 -46.22 4.86
N PRO A 312 29.55 -47.47 5.16
CA PRO A 312 30.44 -47.79 6.31
C PRO A 312 31.77 -47.03 6.18
N ALA A 313 32.23 -46.41 7.28
CA ALA A 313 33.46 -45.61 7.29
C ALA A 313 34.72 -46.39 6.81
N ARG A 314 34.75 -47.72 6.95
CA ARG A 314 35.82 -48.59 6.46
C ARG A 314 35.81 -48.81 4.94
N ALA A 315 34.68 -48.55 4.26
CA ALA A 315 34.60 -48.64 2.80
C ALA A 315 35.14 -47.39 2.11
N MET A 316 35.46 -46.37 2.87
CA MET A 316 35.95 -45.09 2.36
C MET A 316 37.47 -45.10 2.20
N ARG A 317 37.97 -44.49 1.11
CA ARG A 317 39.40 -44.36 0.87
C ARG A 317 40.02 -43.32 1.81
N LYS A 318 41.13 -43.69 2.47
CA LYS A 318 41.97 -42.76 3.22
C LYS A 318 43.03 -42.19 2.31
N VAL A 319 43.11 -40.89 2.20
CA VAL A 319 44.10 -40.16 1.37
C VAL A 319 45.03 -39.40 2.33
N PRO A 320 46.35 -39.34 2.05
CA PRO A 320 47.24 -38.49 2.84
C PRO A 320 46.83 -37.03 2.77
N ASN A 321 46.87 -36.34 3.92
CA ASN A 321 46.55 -34.92 3.97
C ASN A 321 47.57 -34.12 3.13
N ILE A 322 47.07 -33.38 2.14
CA ILE A 322 47.88 -32.55 1.21
C ILE A 322 48.67 -31.46 1.97
N ASN A 323 48.25 -31.08 3.17
CA ASN A 323 48.91 -30.05 4.00
C ASN A 323 50.11 -30.57 4.87
N GLY A 324 50.65 -31.76 4.60
CA GLY A 324 51.95 -32.17 5.12
C GLY A 324 51.99 -32.57 6.60
N THR A 325 50.88 -32.76 7.29
CA THR A 325 50.85 -33.16 8.72
C THR A 325 50.87 -34.66 8.97
N GLY A 326 51.12 -35.49 7.93
CA GLY A 326 51.23 -36.93 8.06
C GLY A 326 49.99 -37.70 8.50
N SER A 327 48.87 -37.01 8.73
CA SER A 327 47.61 -37.63 9.11
C SER A 327 46.84 -38.08 7.86
N MET A 328 46.21 -39.27 7.92
CA MET A 328 45.32 -39.76 6.88
C MET A 328 43.96 -39.11 7.09
N VAL A 329 43.49 -38.40 6.08
CA VAL A 329 42.11 -37.81 6.06
C VAL A 329 41.22 -38.74 5.25
N THR A 330 40.07 -39.04 5.80
CA THR A 330 39.03 -39.74 5.05
C THR A 330 38.44 -38.71 4.08
N TYR A 331 38.73 -38.90 2.80
CA TYR A 331 38.31 -37.92 1.76
C TYR A 331 36.91 -38.24 1.30
N PHE A 332 36.07 -37.22 1.36
CA PHE A 332 34.86 -37.07 0.56
C PHE A 332 35.06 -35.94 -0.43
N ASP A 333 34.72 -36.16 -1.66
CA ASP A 333 34.64 -35.06 -2.61
C ASP A 333 33.49 -34.14 -2.20
N ALA A 334 33.80 -32.88 -1.98
CA ALA A 334 32.76 -31.88 -1.62
C ALA A 334 31.68 -31.70 -2.70
N SER A 335 31.92 -32.20 -3.90
CA SER A 335 30.95 -32.30 -4.99
C SER A 335 30.02 -33.53 -4.86
N ASP A 336 30.38 -34.53 -4.01
CA ASP A 336 29.54 -35.69 -3.76
C ASP A 336 28.69 -35.48 -2.48
N GLU A 337 27.65 -34.66 -2.61
CA GLU A 337 26.69 -34.40 -1.53
C GLU A 337 25.83 -35.61 -1.15
N VAL A 338 26.06 -36.78 -1.72
CA VAL A 338 25.17 -37.95 -1.66
C VAL A 338 25.56 -38.96 -0.61
N TYR A 339 26.79 -38.95 -0.13
CA TYR A 339 27.31 -40.01 0.77
C TYR A 339 27.60 -39.49 2.19
N GLU A 340 27.12 -40.20 3.20
CA GLU A 340 27.42 -39.93 4.62
C GLU A 340 28.10 -41.17 5.25
N ALA A 341 29.27 -40.98 5.84
CA ALA A 341 30.00 -42.07 6.51
C ALA A 341 29.62 -42.16 7.98
N LEU A 342 29.04 -43.26 8.39
CA LEU A 342 28.73 -43.56 9.79
C LEU A 342 29.50 -44.76 10.28
N SER A 343 29.98 -44.74 11.55
CA SER A 343 30.50 -45.92 12.24
C SER A 343 29.32 -46.72 12.74
N LEU A 344 28.98 -47.79 12.00
CA LEU A 344 27.92 -48.73 12.38
C LEU A 344 28.50 -49.85 13.22
N ASP A 345 27.76 -50.31 14.24
CA ASP A 345 28.12 -51.45 15.06
C ASP A 345 28.14 -52.75 14.26
N ASP A 346 28.84 -53.79 14.77
CA ASP A 346 29.33 -54.97 14.02
C ASP A 346 28.31 -55.75 13.16
N ALA A 347 27.02 -55.72 13.43
CA ALA A 347 26.03 -56.52 12.69
C ALA A 347 25.67 -55.96 11.30
N ASP A 348 25.69 -54.61 11.13
CA ASP A 348 25.32 -53.94 9.89
C ASP A 348 26.48 -53.28 9.13
N ALA A 349 27.67 -53.52 9.59
CA ALA A 349 28.92 -52.87 9.17
C ALA A 349 29.28 -53.04 7.68
N ASN A 350 28.56 -53.86 6.92
CA ASN A 350 28.79 -54.12 5.49
C ASN A 350 27.66 -53.67 4.57
N LYS A 351 26.59 -53.06 5.10
CA LYS A 351 25.45 -52.65 4.29
C LYS A 351 25.59 -51.20 3.87
N ILE A 352 25.36 -50.94 2.59
CA ILE A 352 25.06 -49.61 2.08
C ILE A 352 23.56 -49.40 2.29
N ILE A 353 23.19 -48.34 2.99
CA ILE A 353 21.79 -47.99 3.26
C ILE A 353 21.45 -46.80 2.41
N ASP A 354 20.54 -46.98 1.47
CA ASP A 354 19.91 -45.89 0.72
C ASP A 354 18.79 -45.31 1.61
N ASN A 355 18.99 -44.10 2.11
CA ASN A 355 18.03 -43.37 2.92
C ASN A 355 17.35 -42.27 2.07
N SER A 356 16.95 -42.62 0.86
CA SER A 356 16.17 -41.72 0.00
C SER A 356 14.73 -41.67 0.52
N VAL A 357 14.25 -40.46 0.82
CA VAL A 357 12.88 -40.23 1.26
C VAL A 357 12.15 -39.53 0.13
N ASP A 358 10.93 -39.95 -0.15
CA ASP A 358 10.07 -39.26 -1.10
C ASP A 358 9.73 -37.85 -0.56
N LEU A 359 9.85 -36.86 -1.43
CA LEU A 359 9.55 -35.48 -1.07
C LEU A 359 8.04 -35.27 -0.95
N ARG A 360 7.60 -34.72 0.17
CA ARG A 360 6.18 -34.47 0.48
C ARG A 360 5.70 -33.12 -0.06
N VAL A 361 5.91 -32.85 -1.34
CA VAL A 361 5.62 -31.54 -1.96
C VAL A 361 4.12 -31.26 -1.96
N GLU A 362 3.30 -32.19 -2.45
CA GLU A 362 1.85 -31.99 -2.54
C GLU A 362 1.15 -31.79 -1.18
N PRO A 363 1.45 -32.57 -0.11
CA PRO A 363 0.91 -32.28 1.21
C PRO A 363 1.29 -30.91 1.76
N HIS A 364 2.50 -30.41 1.47
CA HIS A 364 2.91 -29.06 1.88
C HIS A 364 2.12 -27.98 1.11
N ILE A 365 1.95 -28.12 -0.20
CA ILE A 365 1.16 -27.20 -1.02
C ILE A 365 -0.30 -27.19 -0.56
N ALA A 366 -0.90 -28.35 -0.32
CA ALA A 366 -2.26 -28.45 0.18
C ALA A 366 -2.42 -27.77 1.57
N GLY A 367 -1.43 -27.92 2.45
CA GLY A 367 -1.40 -27.24 3.75
C GLY A 367 -1.33 -25.72 3.60
N ILE A 368 -0.43 -25.21 2.75
CA ILE A 368 -0.28 -23.77 2.47
C ILE A 368 -1.57 -23.19 1.88
N ASN A 369 -2.19 -23.89 0.90
CA ASN A 369 -3.47 -23.45 0.32
C ASN A 369 -4.58 -23.41 1.37
N GLY A 370 -4.60 -24.35 2.31
CA GLY A 370 -5.55 -24.35 3.44
C GLY A 370 -5.38 -23.10 4.33
N GLU A 371 -4.15 -22.74 4.69
CA GLU A 371 -3.87 -21.52 5.47
C GLU A 371 -4.19 -20.26 4.67
N LEU A 372 -3.87 -20.21 3.38
CA LEU A 372 -4.23 -19.08 2.53
C LEU A 372 -5.74 -18.90 2.40
N ALA A 373 -6.52 -19.99 2.34
CA ALA A 373 -7.97 -19.92 2.33
C ALA A 373 -8.53 -19.35 3.66
N ILE A 374 -7.93 -19.72 4.81
CA ILE A 374 -8.27 -19.14 6.11
C ILE A 374 -7.92 -17.65 6.14
N LEU A 375 -6.72 -17.29 5.68
CA LEU A 375 -6.28 -15.91 5.57
C LEU A 375 -7.26 -15.08 4.72
N CYS A 376 -7.62 -15.55 3.54
CA CYS A 376 -8.63 -14.91 2.68
C CYS A 376 -9.91 -14.65 3.47
N GLY A 377 -10.42 -15.67 4.19
CA GLY A 377 -11.61 -15.53 5.03
C GLY A 377 -11.50 -14.45 6.10
N GLN A 378 -10.34 -14.31 6.73
CA GLN A 378 -10.08 -13.33 7.79
C GLN A 378 -9.95 -11.89 7.27
N ILE A 379 -9.36 -11.69 6.08
CA ILE A 379 -9.17 -10.36 5.48
C ILE A 379 -10.33 -9.90 4.60
N GLY A 380 -11.37 -10.73 4.45
CA GLY A 380 -12.56 -10.38 3.68
C GLY A 380 -12.49 -10.75 2.20
N PHE A 381 -11.57 -11.62 1.81
CA PHE A 381 -11.50 -12.22 0.48
C PHE A 381 -12.27 -13.55 0.41
N ASP A 382 -12.63 -13.93 -0.78
CA ASP A 382 -13.12 -15.28 -1.06
C ASP A 382 -11.96 -16.29 -1.08
N PRO A 383 -12.19 -17.54 -0.63
CA PRO A 383 -11.19 -18.60 -0.70
C PRO A 383 -10.72 -18.80 -2.15
N GLY A 384 -9.40 -18.84 -2.37
CA GLY A 384 -8.82 -18.98 -3.70
C GLY A 384 -8.30 -17.68 -4.32
N THR A 385 -8.67 -16.51 -3.79
CA THR A 385 -8.08 -15.22 -4.21
C THR A 385 -6.55 -15.20 -4.05
N LEU A 386 -6.05 -15.88 -3.01
CA LEU A 386 -4.63 -16.09 -2.76
C LEU A 386 -4.39 -17.62 -2.76
N SER A 387 -4.21 -18.26 -3.90
CA SER A 387 -3.92 -19.70 -3.96
C SER A 387 -2.81 -20.00 -4.96
N PHE A 388 -2.16 -21.18 -4.79
CA PHE A 388 -1.20 -21.70 -5.75
C PHE A 388 -1.84 -22.55 -6.86
N ASP A 389 -3.11 -22.92 -6.72
CA ASP A 389 -3.79 -23.76 -7.67
C ASP A 389 -4.57 -22.92 -8.67
N ASP A 390 -4.11 -22.86 -9.90
CA ASP A 390 -4.90 -22.42 -11.04
C ASP A 390 -5.93 -23.51 -11.39
N THR A 391 -6.96 -23.67 -10.55
CA THR A 391 -8.12 -24.49 -10.92
C THR A 391 -8.98 -23.73 -11.92
N THR A 392 -8.45 -23.53 -13.11
CA THR A 392 -9.18 -23.01 -14.26
C THR A 392 -10.07 -24.09 -14.87
N GLY A 393 -11.15 -24.46 -14.17
CA GLY A 393 -12.32 -24.98 -14.82
C GLY A 393 -12.98 -23.84 -15.60
N LEU A 394 -13.57 -24.14 -16.77
CA LEU A 394 -14.47 -23.21 -17.45
C LEU A 394 -15.65 -22.92 -16.51
N LYS A 395 -15.59 -21.76 -15.82
CA LYS A 395 -16.66 -21.25 -14.96
C LYS A 395 -17.49 -20.24 -15.75
N THR A 396 -18.77 -20.18 -15.51
CA THR A 396 -19.62 -19.11 -16.05
C THR A 396 -19.34 -17.81 -15.28
N ALA A 397 -19.55 -16.66 -15.93
CA ALA A 397 -19.37 -15.35 -15.29
C ALA A 397 -20.22 -15.24 -14.00
N THR A 398 -21.45 -15.71 -14.01
CA THR A 398 -22.34 -15.75 -12.83
C THR A 398 -21.78 -16.59 -11.68
N GLU A 399 -21.12 -17.73 -11.96
CA GLU A 399 -20.44 -18.52 -10.94
C GLU A 399 -19.26 -17.77 -10.35
N VAL A 400 -18.45 -17.09 -11.18
CA VAL A 400 -17.31 -16.28 -10.73
C VAL A 400 -17.77 -15.13 -9.82
N ILE A 401 -18.85 -14.43 -10.17
CA ILE A 401 -19.42 -13.35 -9.36
C ILE A 401 -19.97 -13.89 -8.04
N SER A 402 -20.69 -15.02 -8.08
CA SER A 402 -21.22 -15.64 -6.86
C SER A 402 -20.10 -16.11 -5.94
N GLU A 403 -19.02 -16.66 -6.50
CA GLU A 403 -17.85 -17.10 -5.75
C GLU A 403 -17.07 -15.93 -5.13
N ASN A 404 -17.02 -14.76 -5.78
CA ASN A 404 -16.24 -13.59 -5.33
C ASN A 404 -17.08 -12.53 -4.59
N SER A 405 -18.32 -12.85 -4.22
CA SER A 405 -19.26 -11.88 -3.63
C SER A 405 -18.76 -11.25 -2.33
N LYS A 406 -18.01 -12.01 -1.51
CA LYS A 406 -17.43 -11.51 -0.26
C LYS A 406 -16.31 -10.52 -0.51
N THR A 407 -15.40 -10.82 -1.44
CA THR A 407 -14.32 -9.92 -1.88
C THR A 407 -14.91 -8.60 -2.35
N PHE A 408 -15.94 -8.63 -3.18
CA PHE A 408 -16.61 -7.43 -3.68
C PHE A 408 -17.25 -6.61 -2.57
N GLY A 409 -17.96 -7.25 -1.64
CA GLY A 409 -18.52 -6.54 -0.48
C GLY A 409 -17.44 -5.84 0.35
N THR A 410 -16.28 -6.48 0.54
CA THR A 410 -15.13 -5.91 1.25
C THR A 410 -14.51 -4.74 0.49
N VAL A 411 -14.31 -4.88 -0.82
CA VAL A 411 -13.78 -3.81 -1.70
C VAL A 411 -14.69 -2.59 -1.64
N LYS A 412 -16.01 -2.76 -1.82
CA LYS A 412 -16.99 -1.66 -1.74
C LYS A 412 -16.99 -0.95 -0.38
N ALA A 413 -16.81 -1.69 0.70
CA ALA A 413 -16.71 -1.09 2.02
C ALA A 413 -15.46 -0.20 2.15
N HIS A 414 -14.32 -0.63 1.60
CA HIS A 414 -13.10 0.17 1.56
C HIS A 414 -13.24 1.39 0.64
N GLU A 415 -13.80 1.26 -0.54
CA GLU A 415 -14.07 2.37 -1.48
C GLU A 415 -14.91 3.46 -0.82
N ASN A 416 -15.99 3.08 -0.14
CA ASN A 416 -16.84 4.03 0.59
C ASN A 416 -16.07 4.77 1.68
N GLY A 417 -15.17 4.10 2.39
CA GLY A 417 -14.31 4.71 3.41
C GLY A 417 -13.29 5.70 2.83
N LEU A 418 -12.81 5.45 1.61
CA LEU A 418 -11.84 6.31 0.92
C LEU A 418 -12.49 7.50 0.21
N ARG A 419 -13.73 7.35 -0.27
CA ARG A 419 -14.46 8.34 -1.06
C ARG A 419 -14.49 9.72 -0.39
N ASP A 420 -14.88 9.77 0.86
CA ASP A 420 -15.02 11.03 1.60
C ASP A 420 -13.66 11.73 1.75
N SER A 421 -12.59 10.97 2.00
CA SER A 421 -11.23 11.52 2.10
C SER A 421 -10.74 12.08 0.77
N LEU A 422 -11.07 11.45 -0.36
CA LEU A 422 -10.72 11.94 -1.69
C LEU A 422 -11.52 13.21 -2.05
N ILE A 423 -12.78 13.29 -1.67
CA ILE A 423 -13.60 14.50 -1.82
C ILE A 423 -12.99 15.66 -0.99
N GLU A 424 -12.63 15.39 0.26
CA GLU A 424 -11.99 16.40 1.12
C GLU A 424 -10.63 16.86 0.58
N MET A 425 -9.84 15.96 -0.03
CA MET A 425 -8.60 16.31 -0.73
C MET A 425 -8.86 17.33 -1.85
N VAL A 426 -9.90 17.13 -2.65
CA VAL A 426 -10.24 18.07 -3.73
C VAL A 426 -10.65 19.43 -3.15
N HIS A 427 -11.43 19.45 -2.08
CA HIS A 427 -11.78 20.70 -1.39
C HIS A 427 -10.54 21.42 -0.86
N ALA A 428 -9.58 20.69 -0.28
CA ALA A 428 -8.31 21.25 0.18
C ALA A 428 -7.48 21.82 -0.98
N ILE A 429 -7.42 21.13 -2.12
CA ILE A 429 -6.76 21.62 -3.35
C ILE A 429 -7.37 22.94 -3.82
N VAL A 430 -8.70 23.01 -3.91
CA VAL A 430 -9.41 24.23 -4.35
C VAL A 430 -9.19 25.37 -3.36
N GLU A 431 -9.28 25.11 -2.06
CA GLU A 431 -9.08 26.13 -1.03
C GLU A 431 -7.64 26.68 -1.02
N LEU A 432 -6.63 25.80 -1.17
CA LEU A 432 -5.23 26.23 -1.35
C LEU A 432 -5.06 27.07 -2.62
N ALA A 433 -5.70 26.66 -3.73
CA ALA A 433 -5.62 27.41 -4.98
C ALA A 433 -6.19 28.83 -4.85
N ILE A 434 -7.30 29.01 -4.14
CA ILE A 434 -7.91 30.29 -3.83
C ILE A 434 -6.98 31.12 -2.92
N HIS A 435 -6.54 30.54 -1.81
CA HIS A 435 -5.69 31.23 -0.81
C HIS A 435 -4.40 31.76 -1.42
N TYR A 436 -3.77 30.98 -2.31
CA TYR A 436 -2.51 31.39 -2.99
C TYR A 436 -2.76 32.11 -4.33
N GLY A 437 -4.00 32.44 -4.68
CA GLY A 437 -4.36 33.18 -5.90
C GLY A 437 -3.96 32.49 -7.19
N LEU A 438 -4.03 31.15 -7.23
CA LEU A 438 -3.67 30.37 -8.41
C LEU A 438 -4.64 30.65 -9.56
N GLN A 439 -4.12 30.55 -10.78
CA GLN A 439 -4.88 30.79 -12.00
C GLN A 439 -4.83 29.56 -12.93
N TRP A 440 -5.93 29.36 -13.64
CA TRP A 440 -6.00 28.42 -14.73
C TRP A 440 -6.44 29.14 -16.00
N GLU A 441 -5.64 29.05 -17.07
CA GLU A 441 -5.89 29.73 -18.36
C GLU A 441 -6.19 31.22 -18.23
N GLY A 442 -5.52 31.91 -17.29
CA GLY A 442 -5.66 33.36 -17.05
C GLY A 442 -6.89 33.74 -16.21
N ARG A 443 -7.68 32.79 -15.70
CA ARG A 443 -8.78 33.01 -14.75
C ARG A 443 -8.37 32.55 -13.36
N SER A 444 -8.76 33.28 -12.31
CA SER A 444 -8.52 32.84 -10.94
C SER A 444 -9.40 31.65 -10.61
N ILE A 445 -8.88 30.71 -9.78
CA ILE A 445 -9.69 29.58 -9.31
C ILE A 445 -10.89 30.07 -8.49
N GLU A 446 -10.73 31.15 -7.72
CA GLU A 446 -11.83 31.80 -6.99
C GLU A 446 -12.99 32.23 -7.92
N ASP A 447 -12.67 32.81 -9.09
CA ASP A 447 -13.68 33.21 -10.06
C ASP A 447 -14.36 32.01 -10.73
N ILE A 448 -13.62 30.92 -10.96
CA ILE A 448 -14.14 29.69 -11.56
C ILE A 448 -15.17 29.05 -10.63
N VAL A 449 -14.88 28.95 -9.33
CA VAL A 449 -15.74 28.25 -8.36
C VAL A 449 -16.79 29.15 -7.69
N ARG A 450 -16.92 30.42 -8.07
CA ARG A 450 -17.85 31.40 -7.45
C ARG A 450 -19.29 30.92 -7.40
N GLY A 451 -19.73 30.11 -8.37
CA GLY A 451 -21.07 29.51 -8.44
C GLY A 451 -21.26 28.25 -7.60
N GLY A 452 -20.22 27.78 -6.94
CA GLY A 452 -20.17 26.46 -6.33
C GLY A 452 -19.61 25.41 -7.29
N TYR A 453 -19.29 24.24 -6.80
CA TYR A 453 -18.80 23.11 -7.58
C TYR A 453 -19.18 21.79 -6.91
N ASN A 454 -19.18 20.71 -7.68
CA ASN A 454 -19.44 19.36 -7.22
C ASN A 454 -18.17 18.52 -7.40
N VAL A 455 -17.96 17.57 -6.48
CA VAL A 455 -16.86 16.60 -6.56
C VAL A 455 -17.43 15.21 -6.72
N ALA A 456 -16.97 14.48 -7.71
CA ALA A 456 -17.34 13.09 -7.98
C ALA A 456 -16.10 12.20 -7.93
N VAL A 457 -16.19 11.08 -7.20
CA VAL A 457 -15.17 10.03 -7.16
C VAL A 457 -15.78 8.75 -7.67
N SER A 458 -15.27 8.25 -8.78
CA SER A 458 -15.70 6.99 -9.41
C SER A 458 -14.65 5.92 -9.17
N PHE A 459 -15.09 4.78 -8.63
CA PHE A 459 -14.26 3.57 -8.51
C PHE A 459 -14.66 2.58 -9.61
N ASP A 460 -13.72 1.74 -10.02
CA ASP A 460 -13.96 0.75 -11.08
C ASP A 460 -14.79 -0.42 -10.57
N ASP A 461 -16.04 -0.48 -10.99
CA ASP A 461 -16.97 -1.57 -10.71
C ASP A 461 -16.88 -2.73 -11.71
N SER A 462 -16.00 -2.63 -12.73
CA SER A 462 -15.94 -3.62 -13.83
C SER A 462 -15.50 -5.02 -13.38
N ILE A 463 -14.83 -5.12 -12.23
CA ILE A 463 -14.46 -6.39 -11.60
C ILE A 463 -15.70 -7.09 -11.01
N ILE A 464 -16.75 -6.33 -10.72
CA ILE A 464 -17.98 -6.75 -10.04
C ILE A 464 -19.08 -7.06 -11.05
N GLN A 465 -19.06 -6.44 -12.22
CA GLN A 465 -20.13 -6.52 -13.22
C GLN A 465 -19.88 -7.70 -14.17
N ASP A 466 -20.85 -8.62 -14.24
CA ASP A 466 -20.95 -9.55 -15.34
C ASP A 466 -21.40 -8.78 -16.59
N ARG A 467 -20.46 -8.21 -17.32
CA ARG A 467 -20.74 -7.43 -18.53
C ARG A 467 -21.61 -8.20 -19.53
N ALA A 468 -21.54 -9.53 -19.53
CA ALA A 468 -22.39 -10.36 -20.36
C ALA A 468 -23.82 -10.42 -19.80
N ALA A 469 -23.98 -10.52 -18.48
CA ALA A 469 -25.31 -10.48 -17.84
C ALA A 469 -25.93 -9.09 -17.95
N ASP A 470 -25.16 -8.02 -17.76
CA ASP A 470 -25.62 -6.63 -17.92
C ASP A 470 -26.06 -6.33 -19.37
N ILE A 471 -25.31 -6.84 -20.36
CA ILE A 471 -25.68 -6.74 -21.77
C ILE A 471 -26.97 -7.53 -22.04
N ASP A 472 -27.08 -8.76 -21.53
CA ASP A 472 -28.28 -9.59 -21.67
C ASP A 472 -29.50 -8.97 -21.00
N GLU A 473 -29.36 -8.39 -19.82
CA GLU A 473 -30.41 -7.66 -19.12
C GLU A 473 -30.78 -6.37 -19.88
N GLY A 474 -29.80 -5.61 -20.31
CA GLY A 474 -30.00 -4.43 -21.13
C GLY A 474 -30.73 -4.72 -22.44
N ILE A 475 -30.40 -5.81 -23.14
CA ILE A 475 -31.10 -6.29 -24.33
C ILE A 475 -32.56 -6.66 -23.99
N LYS A 476 -32.81 -7.34 -22.87
CA LYS A 476 -34.17 -7.66 -22.41
C LYS A 476 -34.97 -6.41 -22.09
N LEU A 477 -34.36 -5.43 -21.39
CA LEU A 477 -35.01 -4.16 -21.07
C LEU A 477 -35.29 -3.31 -22.33
N MET A 478 -34.39 -3.34 -23.32
CA MET A 478 -34.62 -2.69 -24.62
C MET A 478 -35.75 -3.39 -25.41
N SER A 479 -35.77 -4.72 -25.41
CA SER A 479 -36.81 -5.48 -26.09
C SER A 479 -38.21 -5.27 -25.46
N ALA A 480 -38.24 -5.03 -24.14
CA ALA A 480 -39.43 -4.66 -23.38
C ALA A 480 -39.80 -3.18 -23.49
N ALA A 481 -39.03 -2.38 -24.24
CA ALA A 481 -39.18 -0.94 -24.40
C ALA A 481 -39.09 -0.13 -23.08
N VAL A 482 -38.44 -0.66 -22.08
CA VAL A 482 -38.19 -0.01 -20.77
C VAL A 482 -36.91 0.82 -20.79
N LEU A 483 -35.90 0.42 -21.59
CA LEU A 483 -34.64 1.10 -21.75
C LEU A 483 -34.46 1.57 -23.20
N SER A 484 -34.02 2.83 -23.40
CA SER A 484 -33.70 3.33 -24.74
C SER A 484 -32.37 2.80 -25.24
N LYS A 485 -32.20 2.63 -26.57
CA LYS A 485 -30.93 2.21 -27.18
C LYS A 485 -29.79 3.17 -26.82
N ARG A 486 -30.08 4.48 -26.79
CA ARG A 486 -29.09 5.50 -26.40
C ARG A 486 -28.59 5.28 -24.98
N LYS A 487 -29.50 5.11 -24.03
CA LYS A 487 -29.16 4.91 -22.63
C LYS A 487 -28.41 3.59 -22.41
N PHE A 488 -28.80 2.53 -23.10
CA PHE A 488 -28.08 1.26 -23.06
C PHE A 488 -26.63 1.39 -23.57
N MET A 489 -26.41 2.14 -24.67
CA MET A 489 -25.06 2.37 -25.21
C MET A 489 -24.19 3.15 -24.25
N ILE A 490 -24.75 4.16 -23.56
CA ILE A 490 -24.04 4.97 -22.59
C ILE A 490 -23.77 4.15 -21.31
N ASP A 491 -24.81 3.62 -20.67
CA ASP A 491 -24.72 3.06 -19.33
C ASP A 491 -24.08 1.65 -19.34
N THR A 492 -24.31 0.85 -20.40
CA THR A 492 -23.87 -0.57 -20.42
C THR A 492 -22.66 -0.78 -21.33
N LEU A 493 -22.58 -0.12 -22.49
CA LEU A 493 -21.47 -0.29 -23.43
C LEU A 493 -20.34 0.74 -23.22
N GLY A 494 -20.58 1.79 -22.43
CA GLY A 494 -19.59 2.82 -22.10
C GLY A 494 -19.33 3.82 -23.25
N TYR A 495 -20.32 4.04 -24.14
CA TYR A 495 -20.22 5.04 -25.20
C TYR A 495 -20.42 6.43 -24.64
N THR A 496 -19.71 7.42 -25.19
CA THR A 496 -20.04 8.81 -24.93
C THR A 496 -21.41 9.15 -25.53
N PRO A 497 -22.12 10.18 -25.03
CA PRO A 497 -23.40 10.63 -25.61
C PRO A 497 -23.34 10.86 -27.12
N GLU A 498 -22.24 11.45 -27.60
CA GLU A 498 -21.99 11.71 -29.02
C GLU A 498 -21.76 10.45 -29.84
N GLN A 499 -20.98 9.50 -29.28
CA GLN A 499 -20.75 8.19 -29.91
C GLN A 499 -22.04 7.37 -29.98
N ALA A 500 -22.88 7.42 -28.93
CA ALA A 500 -24.16 6.74 -28.91
C ALA A 500 -25.14 7.34 -29.95
N ASP A 501 -25.16 8.64 -30.11
CA ASP A 501 -25.99 9.32 -31.09
C ASP A 501 -25.52 9.02 -32.53
N ALA A 502 -24.20 9.04 -32.79
CA ALA A 502 -23.62 8.68 -34.07
C ALA A 502 -23.94 7.23 -34.48
N GLU A 503 -23.79 6.30 -33.52
CA GLU A 503 -24.09 4.87 -33.75
C GLU A 503 -25.56 4.60 -34.03
N ILE A 504 -26.48 5.30 -33.32
CA ILE A 504 -27.92 5.22 -33.58
C ILE A 504 -28.26 5.74 -34.98
N GLU A 505 -27.62 6.83 -35.42
CA GLU A 505 -27.81 7.35 -36.77
C GLU A 505 -27.28 6.40 -37.85
N GLN A 506 -26.14 5.77 -37.59
CA GLN A 506 -25.57 4.76 -38.48
C GLN A 506 -26.50 3.53 -38.60
N ILE A 507 -26.99 2.97 -37.48
CA ILE A 507 -27.94 1.86 -37.45
C ILE A 507 -29.24 2.24 -38.20
N ALA A 508 -29.73 3.45 -38.05
CA ALA A 508 -30.92 3.94 -38.76
C ALA A 508 -30.69 4.02 -40.28
N ASN A 509 -29.51 4.44 -40.71
CA ASN A 509 -29.12 4.49 -42.11
C ASN A 509 -28.93 3.08 -42.74
N GLU A 510 -28.32 2.17 -42.03
CA GLU A 510 -28.18 0.77 -42.47
C GLU A 510 -29.55 0.07 -42.62
N SER A 511 -30.48 0.34 -41.69
CA SER A 511 -31.84 -0.22 -41.76
C SER A 511 -32.61 0.32 -42.95
N LYS A 512 -32.41 1.60 -43.34
CA LYS A 512 -33.04 2.20 -44.55
C LYS A 512 -32.48 1.58 -45.83
N ILE A 513 -31.16 1.31 -45.89
CA ILE A 513 -30.50 0.67 -47.03
C ILE A 513 -31.04 -0.75 -47.21
N THR A 514 -31.17 -1.51 -46.12
CA THR A 514 -31.69 -2.88 -46.13
C THR A 514 -33.14 -2.94 -46.56
N ALA A 515 -33.98 -2.01 -46.08
CA ALA A 515 -35.39 -1.90 -46.51
C ALA A 515 -35.51 -1.53 -47.99
N GLY A 516 -34.69 -0.60 -48.50
CA GLY A 516 -34.67 -0.23 -49.91
C GLY A 516 -34.22 -1.33 -50.86
N THR A 517 -33.34 -2.23 -50.39
CA THR A 517 -32.86 -3.38 -51.17
C THR A 517 -33.92 -4.50 -51.24
N VAL A 518 -34.73 -4.67 -50.21
CA VAL A 518 -35.81 -5.66 -50.18
C VAL A 518 -36.96 -5.26 -51.11
N ASP A 519 -37.30 -3.97 -51.16
CA ASP A 519 -38.32 -3.45 -52.09
C ASP A 519 -37.92 -3.63 -53.55
N THR A 520 -36.61 -3.43 -53.89
CA THR A 520 -36.12 -3.59 -55.27
C THR A 520 -36.11 -5.06 -55.71
N VAL A 521 -35.93 -6.01 -54.80
CA VAL A 521 -35.92 -7.45 -55.11
C VAL A 521 -37.35 -8.03 -55.23
N LEU A 522 -38.31 -7.48 -54.46
CA LEU A 522 -39.70 -7.96 -54.48
C LEU A 522 -40.52 -7.44 -55.70
N PHE A 523 -40.10 -6.34 -56.32
CA PHE A 523 -40.79 -5.76 -57.48
C PHE A 523 -40.11 -6.00 -58.84
N SER A 524 -38.96 -6.73 -58.90
CA SER A 524 -38.28 -7.04 -60.14
C SER A 524 -38.60 -8.40 -60.77
N THR A 525 -39.64 -9.11 -60.31
CA THR A 525 -40.08 -10.41 -60.87
C THR A 525 -41.53 -10.31 -61.40
N SER A 526 -41.77 -9.31 -62.28
CA SER A 526 -42.98 -9.30 -63.11
C SER A 526 -42.67 -8.56 -64.41
N GLU A 527 -41.94 -9.20 -65.34
CA GLU A 527 -42.10 -9.12 -66.80
C GLU A 527 -41.61 -10.41 -67.43
#